data_7a0ee4f5a8ed02cd131e461acd61167a
#
_entry.id   7a0ee4f5a8ed02cd131e461acd61167a
#
_cell.length_a   1.000
_cell.length_b   1.000
_cell.length_c   1.000
_cell.angle_alpha   90.00
_cell.angle_beta   90.00
_cell.angle_gamma   90.00
#
_symmetry.space_group_name_H-M   'P 1'
#
loop_
_entity.id
_entity.type
_entity.pdbx_description
1 polymer ?
#
loop_
_entity_poly.entity_id
_entity_poly.type
_entity_poly.pdbx_seq_one_letter_code
_entity_poly.pdbx_strand_id
1 'polypeptide(L)'
;MYLAQNKIKEYREQNKPLCCPILATKKDDWVLDHDHQTGLVRGVISRQANSLLGKVENFYMRMCKGDKEHLPGVLDAMAAYLEQEQLDVLHPVGS
;
A
#
# COMPACT_ATOMS: atom_id res chain seq x y z
N MET A 1 19.79 3.29 11.67
CA MET A 1 19.72 4.59 12.37
C MET A 1 18.27 4.97 12.56
N TYR A 2 17.92 5.38 13.77
CA TYR A 2 16.54 5.77 14.05
C TYR A 2 16.33 7.26 13.76
N LEU A 3 15.21 7.56 13.12
CA LEU A 3 14.80 8.94 12.90
C LEU A 3 14.25 9.52 14.22
N ALA A 4 14.78 10.66 14.64
CA ALA A 4 14.30 11.30 15.85
C ALA A 4 12.85 11.77 15.66
N GLN A 5 12.06 11.68 16.74
CA GLN A 5 10.63 12.02 16.69
C GLN A 5 10.38 13.42 16.14
N ASN A 6 11.22 14.39 16.52
CA ASN A 6 11.09 15.77 16.06
C ASN A 6 11.59 15.98 14.63
N LYS A 7 12.18 14.97 14.00
CA LYS A 7 12.67 15.05 12.61
C LYS A 7 11.73 14.39 11.61
N ILE A 8 10.67 13.74 12.07
CA ILE A 8 9.74 13.02 11.19
C ILE A 8 9.10 13.98 10.20
N LYS A 9 8.62 15.12 10.67
CA LYS A 9 7.97 16.10 9.81
C LYS A 9 8.93 16.63 8.75
N GLU A 10 10.15 16.94 9.15
CA GLU A 10 11.17 17.45 8.24
C GLU A 10 11.52 16.40 7.18
N TYR A 11 11.75 15.17 7.60
CA TYR A 11 12.06 14.08 6.68
C TYR A 11 10.94 13.88 5.67
N ARG A 12 9.69 13.88 6.15
CA ARG A 12 8.50 13.72 5.30
C ARG A 12 8.41 14.84 4.27
N GLU A 13 8.61 16.08 4.69
CA GLU A 13 8.56 17.23 3.77
C GLU A 13 9.64 17.18 2.71
N GLN A 14 10.84 16.72 3.07
CA GLN A 14 11.97 16.63 2.16
C GLN A 14 11.80 15.48 1.15
N ASN A 15 11.04 14.46 1.49
CA ASN A 15 10.95 13.23 0.69
C ASN A 15 9.57 12.99 0.09
N LYS A 16 8.63 13.92 0.23
CA LYS A 16 7.30 13.75 -0.35
C LYS A 16 7.39 13.79 -1.88
N PRO A 17 6.68 12.88 -2.56
CA PRO A 17 6.67 12.87 -4.02
C PRO A 17 5.72 13.92 -4.58
N LEU A 18 5.74 14.10 -5.90
CA LEU A 18 4.80 15.00 -6.58
C LEU A 18 3.37 14.46 -6.50
N CYS A 19 3.22 13.14 -6.52
CA CYS A 19 1.93 12.49 -6.31
C CYS A 19 2.16 11.17 -5.59
N CYS A 20 1.10 10.66 -4.96
CA CYS A 20 1.19 9.41 -4.21
C CYS A 20 1.57 8.26 -5.14
N PRO A 21 2.61 7.47 -4.83
CA PRO A 21 3.03 6.36 -5.69
C PRO A 21 2.00 5.22 -5.77
N ILE A 22 1.05 5.17 -4.86
CA ILE A 22 0.03 4.11 -4.84
C ILE A 22 -1.26 4.59 -5.50
N LEU A 23 -1.80 5.73 -5.05
CA LEU A 23 -3.09 6.22 -5.53
C LEU A 23 -2.97 7.37 -6.53
N ALA A 24 -1.76 7.83 -6.83
CA ALA A 24 -1.50 8.92 -7.77
C ALA A 24 -2.24 10.21 -7.43
N THR A 25 -2.62 10.39 -6.18
CA THR A 25 -3.29 11.62 -5.73
C THR A 25 -2.27 12.72 -5.50
N LYS A 26 -2.70 13.97 -5.68
CA LYS A 26 -1.86 15.15 -5.47
C LYS A 26 -2.24 15.90 -4.20
N LYS A 27 -3.07 15.31 -3.36
CA LYS A 27 -3.46 15.93 -2.09
C LYS A 27 -2.23 16.04 -1.19
N ASP A 28 -2.13 17.16 -0.50
CA ASP A 28 -1.02 17.42 0.41
C ASP A 28 -1.33 16.86 1.80
N ASP A 29 -1.54 15.56 1.87
CA ASP A 29 -1.81 14.85 3.12
C ASP A 29 -0.94 13.60 3.15
N TRP A 30 0.31 13.79 3.56
CA TRP A 30 1.35 12.79 3.47
C TRP A 30 1.64 12.15 4.82
N VAL A 31 1.98 10.86 4.78
CA VAL A 31 2.46 10.14 5.96
C VAL A 31 3.77 9.43 5.62
N LEU A 32 4.58 9.28 6.64
CA LEU A 32 5.81 8.51 6.54
C LEU A 32 5.48 7.05 6.83
N ASP A 33 5.48 6.24 5.79
CA ASP A 33 5.15 4.81 5.91
C ASP A 33 6.37 4.02 6.35
N HIS A 34 6.15 3.02 7.18
CA HIS A 34 7.22 2.16 7.66
C HIS A 34 6.73 0.72 7.81
N ASP A 35 7.67 -0.21 7.77
CA ASP A 35 7.39 -1.61 8.03
C ASP A 35 7.18 -1.80 9.53
N HIS A 36 6.06 -2.37 9.91
CA HIS A 36 5.69 -2.53 11.33
C HIS A 36 6.52 -3.60 12.04
N GLN A 37 7.15 -4.50 11.29
CA GLN A 37 7.99 -5.53 11.88
C GLN A 37 9.43 -5.04 12.09
N THR A 38 9.97 -4.33 11.14
CA THR A 38 11.37 -3.87 11.18
C THR A 38 11.51 -2.44 11.68
N GLY A 39 10.46 -1.62 11.54
CA GLY A 39 10.50 -0.20 11.84
C GLY A 39 11.17 0.64 10.76
N LEU A 40 11.63 0.03 9.68
CA LEU A 40 12.31 0.76 8.61
C LEU A 40 11.31 1.55 7.77
N VAL A 41 11.72 2.77 7.40
CA VAL A 41 10.92 3.64 6.55
C VAL A 41 10.81 3.03 5.16
N ARG A 42 9.59 2.95 4.62
CA ARG A 42 9.36 2.49 3.25
C ARG A 42 9.22 3.66 2.28
N GLY A 43 8.67 4.77 2.72
CA GLY A 43 8.52 5.94 1.88
C GLY A 43 7.47 6.90 2.40
N VAL A 44 7.17 7.90 1.60
CA VAL A 44 6.14 8.90 1.91
C VAL A 44 4.98 8.69 0.94
N ILE A 45 3.81 8.39 1.48
CA ILE A 45 2.61 8.13 0.70
C ILE A 45 1.45 8.95 1.27
N SER A 46 0.36 9.04 0.53
CA SER A 46 -0.81 9.75 1.03
C SER A 46 -1.42 9.01 2.22
N ARG A 47 -2.13 9.75 3.08
CA ARG A 47 -2.80 9.15 4.23
C ARG A 47 -3.82 8.10 3.78
N GLN A 48 -4.53 8.38 2.69
CA GLN A 48 -5.51 7.45 2.14
C GLN A 48 -4.85 6.15 1.67
N ALA A 49 -3.73 6.26 0.97
CA ALA A 49 -2.97 5.08 0.53
C ALA A 49 -2.42 4.29 1.71
N ASN A 50 -1.95 4.98 2.74
CA ASN A 50 -1.45 4.32 3.94
C ASN A 50 -2.55 3.53 4.64
N SER A 51 -3.74 4.08 4.72
CA SER A 51 -4.90 3.40 5.30
C SER A 51 -5.28 2.17 4.48
N LEU A 52 -5.31 2.31 3.16
CA LEU A 52 -5.61 1.20 2.25
C LEU A 52 -4.57 0.09 2.38
N LEU A 53 -3.30 0.45 2.34
CA LEU A 53 -2.21 -0.51 2.44
C LEU A 53 -2.25 -1.28 3.76
N GLY A 54 -2.49 -0.57 4.87
CA GLY A 54 -2.60 -1.20 6.17
C GLY A 54 -3.74 -2.22 6.23
N LYS A 55 -4.88 -1.89 5.65
CA LYS A 55 -6.01 -2.81 5.58
C LYS A 55 -5.71 -4.03 4.73
N VAL A 56 -5.04 -3.83 3.60
CA VAL A 56 -4.64 -4.93 2.72
C VAL A 56 -3.68 -5.87 3.44
N GLU A 57 -2.66 -5.32 4.08
CA GLU A 57 -1.68 -6.11 4.81
C GLU A 57 -2.31 -6.90 5.95
N ASN A 58 -3.15 -6.24 6.76
CA ASN A 58 -3.80 -6.90 7.89
C ASN A 58 -4.78 -7.97 7.44
N PHE A 59 -5.55 -7.68 6.40
CA PHE A 59 -6.52 -8.64 5.88
C PHE A 59 -5.83 -9.88 5.32
N TYR A 60 -4.76 -9.66 4.55
CA TYR A 60 -4.00 -10.77 3.97
C TYR A 60 -3.44 -11.69 5.07
N MET A 61 -2.82 -11.09 6.08
CA MET A 61 -2.22 -11.86 7.16
C MET A 61 -3.26 -12.66 7.95
N ARG A 62 -4.44 -12.07 8.14
CA ARG A 62 -5.51 -12.71 8.91
C ARG A 62 -6.22 -13.80 8.12
N MET A 63 -6.61 -13.49 6.87
CA MET A 63 -7.44 -14.39 6.06
C MET A 63 -6.64 -15.51 5.42
N CYS A 64 -5.46 -15.20 4.97
CA CYS A 64 -4.63 -16.16 4.23
C CYS A 64 -3.58 -16.82 5.11
N LYS A 65 -3.43 -16.35 6.35
CA LYS A 65 -2.36 -16.77 7.26
C LYS A 65 -1.00 -16.72 6.55
N GLY A 66 -0.89 -15.75 5.64
CA GLY A 66 0.27 -15.62 4.78
C GLY A 66 1.36 -14.82 5.44
N ASP A 67 2.56 -15.06 4.93
CA ASP A 67 3.71 -14.30 5.32
C ASP A 67 3.70 -12.98 4.54
N LYS A 68 3.95 -11.89 5.23
CA LYS A 68 3.96 -10.56 4.63
C LYS A 68 4.93 -10.46 3.45
N GLU A 69 5.98 -11.27 3.46
CA GLU A 69 6.97 -11.32 2.38
C GLU A 69 6.37 -11.77 1.05
N HIS A 70 5.30 -12.54 1.09
CA HIS A 70 4.64 -13.05 -0.12
C HIS A 70 3.58 -12.11 -0.66
N LEU A 71 3.22 -11.07 0.09
CA LEU A 71 2.15 -10.17 -0.31
C LEU A 71 2.43 -9.44 -1.63
N PRO A 72 3.64 -8.93 -1.88
CA PRO A 72 3.89 -8.27 -3.19
C PRO A 72 3.61 -9.18 -4.37
N GLY A 73 4.00 -10.46 -4.30
CA GLY A 73 3.71 -11.43 -5.35
C GLY A 73 2.22 -11.68 -5.53
N VAL A 74 1.48 -11.73 -4.43
CA VAL A 74 0.02 -11.88 -4.47
C VAL A 74 -0.63 -10.66 -5.14
N LEU A 75 -0.17 -9.47 -4.80
CA LEU A 75 -0.69 -8.24 -5.40
C LEU A 75 -0.39 -8.19 -6.90
N ASP A 76 0.81 -8.61 -7.31
CA ASP A 76 1.17 -8.70 -8.72
C ASP A 76 0.25 -9.68 -9.46
N ALA A 77 -0.02 -10.83 -8.85
CA ALA A 77 -0.92 -11.83 -9.42
C ALA A 77 -2.34 -11.29 -9.55
N MET A 78 -2.81 -10.55 -8.55
CA MET A 78 -4.12 -9.91 -8.60
C MET A 78 -4.19 -8.87 -9.71
N ALA A 79 -3.14 -8.07 -9.87
CA ALA A 79 -3.08 -7.07 -10.93
C ALA A 79 -3.15 -7.75 -12.30
N ALA A 80 -2.36 -8.80 -12.51
CA ALA A 80 -2.38 -9.53 -13.77
C ALA A 80 -3.75 -10.15 -14.05
N TYR A 81 -4.39 -10.69 -13.01
CA TYR A 81 -5.72 -11.26 -13.15
C TYR A 81 -6.75 -10.21 -13.58
N LEU A 82 -6.69 -9.02 -13.01
CA LEU A 82 -7.62 -7.95 -13.34
C LEU A 82 -7.36 -7.35 -14.72
N GLU A 83 -6.12 -7.43 -15.20
CA GLU A 83 -5.74 -6.89 -16.50
C GLU A 83 -6.01 -7.85 -17.65
N GLN A 84 -6.25 -9.14 -17.35
CA GLN A 84 -6.50 -10.11 -18.40
C GLN A 84 -7.81 -9.79 -19.14
N GLU A 85 -7.91 -10.25 -20.38
CA GLU A 85 -9.10 -10.07 -21.18
C GLU A 85 -10.27 -10.80 -20.54
N GLN A 86 -11.41 -10.12 -20.44
CA GLN A 86 -12.62 -10.69 -19.85
C GLN A 86 -13.22 -11.74 -20.79
N LEU A 87 -13.75 -12.79 -20.18
CA LEU A 87 -14.45 -13.83 -20.95
C LEU A 87 -15.81 -13.30 -21.41
N ASP A 88 -16.20 -13.72 -22.61
CA ASP A 88 -17.50 -13.33 -23.17
C ASP A 88 -18.61 -14.22 -22.61
N VAL A 89 -18.72 -14.22 -21.27
CA VAL A 89 -19.71 -15.00 -20.53
C VAL A 89 -20.25 -14.12 -19.42
N LEU A 90 -21.56 -13.96 -19.39
CA LEU A 90 -22.22 -13.18 -18.35
C LEU A 90 -22.48 -14.05 -17.13
N HIS A 91 -22.07 -13.54 -15.98
CA HIS A 91 -22.35 -14.21 -14.71
C HIS A 91 -23.82 -14.05 -14.36
N PRO A 92 -24.48 -15.09 -13.80
CA PRO A 92 -25.83 -14.93 -13.27
C PRO A 92 -25.89 -13.82 -12.22
N VAL A 93 -27.00 -13.12 -12.18
CA VAL A 93 -27.19 -11.99 -11.27
C VAL A 93 -27.14 -12.45 -9.82
N GLY A 94 -26.53 -11.64 -8.97
CA GLY A 94 -26.53 -11.84 -7.54
C GLY A 94 -25.27 -12.45 -6.95
N SER A 95 -24.19 -12.49 -7.67
CA SER A 95 -22.91 -12.97 -7.13
C SER A 95 -22.31 -12.01 -6.12
#